data_c299ce6b66f4c3387afa8b3834dd97ea
#
_entry.id   c299ce6b66f4c3387afa8b3834dd97ea
#
_cell.length_a   1.000
_cell.length_b   1.000
_cell.length_c   1.000
_cell.angle_alpha   90.00
_cell.angle_beta   90.00
_cell.angle_gamma   90.00
#
_symmetry.space_group_name_H-M   'P 1'
#
loop_
_entity.id
_entity.type
_entity.pdbx_description
1 polymer ?
#
loop_
_entity_poly.entity_id
_entity_poly.type
_entity_poly.pdbx_seq_one_letter_code
_entity_poly.pdbx_strand_id
1 'polypeptide(L)'
;MKAISKRKKMDYISGYTMILPLVLGLGVFYFYPIFKVFYDSFHEVGAFNKTKWVGLENYIQMFHDSTMWHALFNTMRYVLVIVPSVIILSLLLAVFLNMKIKGKSFFRVVYFIPAITMSAAVAMIWRWMFNSDYGIINYILNIFGMGSVQFLSNPQLAWIAICIVSVWSSVCLLYTSPSPRDRQKSR
;
A
#
# COMPACT_ATOMS: atom_id res chain seq x y z
N MET A 1 27.67 -11.02 39.47
CA MET A 1 26.39 -10.52 38.92
C MET A 1 25.98 -9.28 39.70
N LYS A 2 26.02 -8.07 39.06
CA LYS A 2 25.64 -6.81 39.75
C LYS A 2 24.12 -6.80 39.97
N ALA A 3 23.68 -6.66 41.23
CA ALA A 3 22.28 -6.54 41.57
C ALA A 3 21.68 -5.31 40.87
N ILE A 4 20.66 -5.52 40.08
CA ILE A 4 19.95 -4.46 39.36
C ILE A 4 19.28 -3.58 40.42
N SER A 5 19.65 -2.28 40.50
CA SER A 5 19.08 -1.32 41.42
C SER A 5 17.55 -1.32 41.35
N LYS A 6 16.86 -1.24 42.50
CA LYS A 6 15.39 -1.24 42.63
C LYS A 6 14.71 -0.27 41.64
N ARG A 7 15.33 0.87 41.37
CA ARG A 7 14.87 1.89 40.44
C ARG A 7 14.88 1.38 39.00
N LYS A 8 15.97 0.72 38.54
CA LYS A 8 16.02 0.09 37.21
C LYS A 8 14.98 -1.01 37.05
N LYS A 9 14.69 -1.78 38.08
CA LYS A 9 13.66 -2.82 38.03
C LYS A 9 12.26 -2.25 37.86
N MET A 10 11.96 -1.12 38.52
CA MET A 10 10.69 -0.40 38.33
C MET A 10 10.57 0.20 36.92
N ASP A 11 11.64 0.77 36.42
CA ASP A 11 11.66 1.32 35.02
C ASP A 11 11.40 0.23 33.98
N TYR A 12 11.98 -0.96 34.14
CA TYR A 12 11.69 -2.10 33.28
C TYR A 12 10.23 -2.58 33.38
N ILE A 13 9.69 -2.71 34.58
CA ILE A 13 8.30 -3.11 34.81
C ILE A 13 7.35 -2.10 34.18
N SER A 14 7.56 -0.81 34.39
CA SER A 14 6.76 0.25 33.78
C SER A 14 6.84 0.21 32.26
N GLY A 15 8.04 0.00 31.69
CA GLY A 15 8.22 -0.14 30.25
C GLY A 15 7.47 -1.34 29.67
N TYR A 16 7.58 -2.52 30.30
CA TYR A 16 6.85 -3.71 29.85
C TYR A 16 5.34 -3.57 30.01
N THR A 17 4.86 -2.93 31.07
CA THR A 17 3.42 -2.70 31.29
C THR A 17 2.84 -1.77 30.23
N MET A 18 3.58 -0.75 29.78
CA MET A 18 3.15 0.15 28.71
C MET A 18 3.10 -0.54 27.32
N ILE A 19 4.01 -1.47 27.06
CA ILE A 19 4.08 -2.20 25.79
C ILE A 19 3.11 -3.39 25.77
N LEU A 20 2.78 -3.95 26.92
CA LEU A 20 1.98 -5.18 27.06
C LEU A 20 0.63 -5.13 26.32
N PRO A 21 -0.19 -4.06 26.36
CA PRO A 21 -1.45 -4.00 25.62
C PRO A 21 -1.23 -4.11 24.10
N LEU A 22 -0.18 -3.45 23.59
CA LEU A 22 0.19 -3.51 22.17
C LEU A 22 0.64 -4.93 21.77
N VAL A 23 1.52 -5.54 22.59
CA VAL A 23 2.03 -6.89 22.31
C VAL A 23 0.90 -7.93 22.37
N LEU A 24 -0.01 -7.82 23.33
CA LEU A 24 -1.18 -8.70 23.40
C LEU A 24 -2.10 -8.51 22.17
N GLY A 25 -2.38 -7.26 21.78
CA GLY A 25 -3.17 -6.97 20.59
C GLY A 25 -2.52 -7.56 19.33
N LEU A 26 -1.23 -7.34 19.12
CA LEU A 26 -0.50 -7.94 18.01
C LEU A 26 -0.47 -9.48 18.11
N GLY A 27 -0.30 -10.03 19.30
CA GLY A 27 -0.31 -11.47 19.54
C GLY A 27 -1.61 -12.13 19.08
N VAL A 28 -2.74 -11.57 19.51
CA VAL A 28 -4.06 -12.14 19.22
C VAL A 28 -4.53 -11.84 17.80
N PHE A 29 -4.37 -10.60 17.32
CA PHE A 29 -4.97 -10.18 16.04
C PHE A 29 -4.03 -10.31 14.85
N TYR A 30 -2.74 -10.46 15.07
CA TYR A 30 -1.76 -10.55 14.00
C TYR A 30 -1.03 -11.90 14.00
N PHE A 31 -0.36 -12.26 15.08
CA PHE A 31 0.43 -13.49 15.12
C PHE A 31 -0.44 -14.75 15.16
N TYR A 32 -1.51 -14.78 15.96
CA TYR A 32 -2.38 -15.95 16.01
C TYR A 32 -3.02 -16.29 14.65
N PRO A 33 -3.60 -15.35 13.87
CA PRO A 33 -4.10 -15.66 12.53
C PRO A 33 -3.02 -16.15 11.57
N ILE A 34 -1.80 -15.62 11.65
CA ILE A 34 -0.69 -16.08 10.79
C ILE A 34 -0.37 -17.56 11.08
N PHE A 35 -0.19 -17.91 12.35
CA PHE A 35 0.07 -19.31 12.73
C PHE A 35 -1.11 -20.21 12.37
N LYS A 36 -2.32 -19.74 12.54
CA LYS A 36 -3.52 -20.49 12.17
C LYS A 36 -3.60 -20.72 10.66
N VAL A 37 -3.39 -19.71 9.83
CA VAL A 37 -3.36 -19.85 8.36
C VAL A 37 -2.26 -20.82 7.94
N PHE A 38 -1.08 -20.74 8.54
CA PHE A 38 -0.01 -21.69 8.28
C PHE A 38 -0.41 -23.13 8.66
N TYR A 39 -1.04 -23.34 9.80
CA TYR A 39 -1.55 -24.64 10.20
C TYR A 39 -2.66 -25.14 9.25
N ASP A 40 -3.63 -24.28 8.92
CA ASP A 40 -4.74 -24.59 8.03
C ASP A 40 -4.27 -24.88 6.59
N SER A 41 -3.11 -24.38 6.17
CA SER A 41 -2.54 -24.65 4.84
C SER A 41 -2.22 -26.13 4.59
N PHE A 42 -2.04 -26.91 5.64
CA PHE A 42 -1.83 -28.37 5.57
C PHE A 42 -3.15 -29.16 5.69
N HIS A 43 -4.28 -28.47 5.82
CA HIS A 43 -5.58 -29.08 5.98
C HIS A 43 -6.52 -28.68 4.84
N GLU A 44 -7.38 -29.60 4.44
CA GLU A 44 -8.55 -29.29 3.63
C GLU A 44 -9.68 -28.91 4.58
N VAL A 45 -10.18 -27.67 4.44
CA VAL A 45 -11.30 -27.15 5.23
C VAL A 45 -12.57 -27.38 4.44
N GLY A 46 -13.28 -28.45 4.75
CA GLY A 46 -14.57 -28.76 4.14
C GLY A 46 -15.74 -27.96 4.74
N ALA A 47 -16.91 -28.07 4.12
CA ALA A 47 -18.14 -27.54 4.65
C ALA A 47 -18.40 -28.07 6.07
N PHE A 48 -18.95 -27.22 6.94
CA PHE A 48 -19.20 -27.53 8.36
C PHE A 48 -17.95 -27.77 9.23
N ASN A 49 -16.85 -27.11 8.92
CA ASN A 49 -15.61 -27.14 9.74
C ASN A 49 -15.00 -28.55 9.88
N LYS A 50 -15.30 -29.47 8.96
CA LYS A 50 -14.60 -30.75 8.88
C LYS A 50 -13.23 -30.52 8.25
N THR A 51 -12.20 -30.54 9.09
CA THR A 51 -10.81 -30.44 8.65
C THR A 51 -10.21 -31.83 8.45
N LYS A 52 -9.59 -32.06 7.30
CA LYS A 52 -8.85 -33.28 6.98
C LYS A 52 -7.40 -32.89 6.71
N TRP A 53 -6.48 -33.61 7.31
CA TRP A 53 -5.06 -33.40 7.03
C TRP A 53 -4.72 -33.89 5.62
N VAL A 54 -4.24 -32.99 4.76
CA VAL A 54 -3.86 -33.29 3.36
C VAL A 54 -2.38 -33.06 3.08
N GLY A 55 -1.60 -32.68 4.09
CA GLY A 55 -0.18 -32.43 3.94
C GLY A 55 0.12 -31.30 2.93
N LEU A 56 0.90 -31.60 1.91
CA LEU A 56 1.33 -30.61 0.90
C LEU A 56 0.43 -30.54 -0.35
N GLU A 57 -0.72 -31.22 -0.35
CA GLU A 57 -1.60 -31.29 -1.52
C GLU A 57 -2.11 -29.91 -1.95
N ASN A 58 -2.47 -29.05 -1.00
CA ASN A 58 -2.86 -27.66 -1.28
C ASN A 58 -1.76 -26.88 -2.01
N TYR A 59 -0.49 -27.10 -1.65
CA TYR A 59 0.66 -26.46 -2.31
C TYR A 59 0.86 -27.00 -3.73
N ILE A 60 0.70 -28.30 -3.92
CA ILE A 60 0.80 -28.93 -5.24
C ILE A 60 -0.30 -28.39 -6.16
N GLN A 61 -1.54 -28.31 -5.69
CA GLN A 61 -2.65 -27.73 -6.43
C GLN A 61 -2.38 -26.26 -6.78
N MET A 62 -1.89 -25.47 -5.81
CA MET A 62 -1.55 -24.06 -6.02
C MET A 62 -0.51 -23.89 -7.14
N PHE A 63 0.52 -24.71 -7.19
CA PHE A 63 1.55 -24.63 -8.25
C PHE A 63 1.03 -25.05 -9.63
N HIS A 64 -0.02 -25.86 -9.71
CA HIS A 64 -0.68 -26.24 -10.95
C HIS A 64 -1.80 -25.26 -11.38
N ASP A 65 -2.20 -24.34 -10.50
CA ASP A 65 -3.24 -23.36 -10.79
C ASP A 65 -2.67 -22.23 -11.67
N SER A 66 -3.16 -22.13 -12.89
CA SER A 66 -2.81 -21.03 -13.80
C SER A 66 -3.17 -19.67 -13.26
N THR A 67 -4.23 -19.57 -12.44
CA THR A 67 -4.68 -18.32 -11.83
C THR A 67 -3.63 -17.74 -10.89
N MET A 68 -2.98 -18.60 -10.12
CA MET A 68 -1.89 -18.20 -9.22
C MET A 68 -0.72 -17.60 -9.99
N TRP A 69 -0.30 -18.24 -11.09
CA TRP A 69 0.79 -17.72 -11.91
C TRP A 69 0.44 -16.40 -12.60
N HIS A 70 -0.78 -16.28 -13.12
CA HIS A 70 -1.26 -15.00 -13.67
C HIS A 70 -1.27 -13.89 -12.63
N ALA A 71 -1.74 -14.16 -11.41
CA ALA A 71 -1.73 -13.19 -10.32
C ALA A 71 -0.31 -12.78 -9.93
N LEU A 72 0.63 -13.76 -9.85
CA LEU A 72 2.03 -13.51 -9.53
C LEU A 72 2.70 -12.64 -10.61
N PHE A 73 2.51 -12.96 -11.89
CA PHE A 73 3.05 -12.17 -12.99
C PHE A 73 2.47 -10.75 -13.03
N ASN A 74 1.17 -10.60 -12.79
CA ASN A 74 0.55 -9.28 -12.70
C ASN A 74 1.12 -8.46 -11.55
N THR A 75 1.31 -9.08 -10.39
CA THR A 75 1.93 -8.43 -9.23
C THR A 75 3.37 -8.02 -9.53
N MET A 76 4.17 -8.90 -10.12
CA MET A 76 5.55 -8.60 -10.48
C MET A 76 5.62 -7.43 -11.48
N ARG A 77 4.80 -7.48 -12.54
CA ARG A 77 4.69 -6.40 -13.52
C ARG A 77 4.28 -5.08 -12.87
N TYR A 78 3.33 -5.13 -11.95
CA TYR A 78 2.88 -3.96 -11.19
C TYR A 78 4.03 -3.36 -10.37
N VAL A 79 4.76 -4.16 -9.61
CA VAL A 79 5.90 -3.71 -8.79
C VAL A 79 6.99 -3.11 -9.67
N LEU A 80 7.34 -3.77 -10.79
CA LEU A 80 8.38 -3.30 -11.72
C LEU A 80 8.05 -1.96 -12.38
N VAL A 81 6.79 -1.63 -12.53
CA VAL A 81 6.36 -0.33 -13.09
C VAL A 81 6.20 0.72 -12.00
N ILE A 82 5.52 0.38 -10.89
CA ILE A 82 5.19 1.35 -9.85
C ILE A 82 6.43 1.80 -9.07
N VAL A 83 7.28 0.89 -8.64
CA VAL A 83 8.41 1.23 -7.77
C VAL A 83 9.39 2.20 -8.45
N PRO A 84 9.89 1.93 -9.68
CA PRO A 84 10.76 2.89 -10.37
C PRO A 84 10.05 4.20 -10.67
N SER A 85 8.78 4.16 -11.08
CA SER A 85 8.00 5.37 -11.40
C SER A 85 7.85 6.27 -10.17
N VAL A 86 7.51 5.69 -9.02
CA VAL A 86 7.38 6.44 -7.76
C VAL A 86 8.71 7.05 -7.33
N ILE A 87 9.81 6.30 -7.41
CA ILE A 87 11.14 6.80 -7.05
C ILE A 87 11.53 7.97 -7.96
N ILE A 88 11.43 7.80 -9.27
CA ILE A 88 11.80 8.84 -10.24
C ILE A 88 10.97 10.10 -10.04
N LEU A 89 9.64 9.97 -9.99
CA LEU A 89 8.75 11.11 -9.84
C LEU A 89 8.90 11.80 -8.47
N SER A 90 9.09 11.03 -7.41
CA SER A 90 9.33 11.61 -6.08
C SER A 90 10.64 12.39 -6.01
N LEU A 91 11.71 11.89 -6.66
CA LEU A 91 12.98 12.60 -6.76
C LEU A 91 12.83 13.88 -7.58
N LEU A 92 12.17 13.82 -8.73
CA LEU A 92 11.91 15.00 -9.57
C LEU A 92 11.11 16.06 -8.80
N LEU A 93 10.06 15.66 -8.09
CA LEU A 93 9.28 16.56 -7.24
C LEU A 93 10.11 17.12 -6.08
N ALA A 94 10.95 16.31 -5.45
CA ALA A 94 11.83 16.78 -4.37
C ALA A 94 12.80 17.84 -4.85
N VAL A 95 13.41 17.65 -6.02
CA VAL A 95 14.30 18.64 -6.66
C VAL A 95 13.51 19.90 -7.01
N PHE A 96 12.37 19.75 -7.69
CA PHE A 96 11.51 20.86 -8.09
C PHE A 96 11.08 21.71 -6.89
N LEU A 97 10.58 21.10 -5.84
CA LEU A 97 10.14 21.79 -4.63
C LEU A 97 11.30 22.32 -3.77
N ASN A 98 12.55 21.89 -4.00
CA ASN A 98 13.72 22.47 -3.34
C ASN A 98 14.21 23.76 -4.00
N MET A 99 13.83 24.02 -5.24
CA MET A 99 14.13 25.28 -5.94
C MET A 99 13.41 26.46 -5.27
N LYS A 100 13.92 27.67 -5.49
CA LYS A 100 13.33 28.94 -4.98
C LYS A 100 12.10 29.33 -5.82
N ILE A 101 10.98 28.58 -5.70
CA ILE A 101 9.77 28.80 -6.48
C ILE A 101 8.78 29.63 -5.64
N LYS A 102 8.18 30.66 -6.26
CA LYS A 102 7.06 31.40 -5.66
C LYS A 102 5.87 30.47 -5.49
N GLY A 103 5.22 30.47 -4.31
CA GLY A 103 4.06 29.61 -4.05
C GLY A 103 4.41 28.18 -3.60
N LYS A 104 5.64 27.87 -3.22
CA LYS A 104 6.09 26.56 -2.75
C LYS A 104 5.17 25.94 -1.68
N SER A 105 4.63 26.75 -0.77
CA SER A 105 3.72 26.31 0.28
C SER A 105 2.41 25.78 -0.29
N PHE A 106 1.86 26.42 -1.31
CA PHE A 106 0.65 25.98 -2.00
C PHE A 106 0.85 24.60 -2.66
N PHE A 107 1.93 24.44 -3.43
CA PHE A 107 2.24 23.15 -4.05
C PHE A 107 2.41 22.03 -3.02
N ARG A 108 3.06 22.31 -1.88
CA ARG A 108 3.22 21.35 -0.80
C ARG A 108 1.87 20.90 -0.22
N VAL A 109 0.92 21.81 -0.05
CA VAL A 109 -0.44 21.48 0.40
C VAL A 109 -1.17 20.60 -0.61
N VAL A 110 -1.14 20.97 -1.90
CA VAL A 110 -1.79 20.20 -2.98
C VAL A 110 -1.24 18.76 -3.05
N TYR A 111 0.06 18.60 -2.94
CA TYR A 111 0.68 17.26 -2.94
C TYR A 111 0.44 16.48 -1.64
N PHE A 112 0.05 17.15 -0.55
CA PHE A 112 -0.27 16.46 0.70
C PHE A 112 -1.70 15.91 0.77
N ILE A 113 -2.61 16.48 -0.02
CA ILE A 113 -4.05 16.10 -0.03
C ILE A 113 -4.26 14.58 -0.18
N PRO A 114 -3.60 13.85 -1.12
CA PRO A 114 -3.79 12.41 -1.26
C PRO A 114 -3.41 11.59 -0.01
N ALA A 115 -2.42 12.06 0.74
CA ALA A 115 -1.94 11.35 1.93
C ALA A 115 -2.93 11.41 3.10
N ILE A 116 -3.78 12.44 3.16
CA ILE A 116 -4.78 12.63 4.23
C ILE A 116 -6.19 12.24 3.79
N THR A 117 -6.39 11.98 2.49
CA THR A 117 -7.71 11.64 1.96
C THR A 117 -7.98 10.14 2.15
N MET A 118 -9.19 9.82 2.57
CA MET A 118 -9.64 8.44 2.71
C MET A 118 -9.53 7.70 1.37
N SER A 119 -8.89 6.52 1.34
CA SER A 119 -8.65 5.76 0.11
C SER A 119 -9.93 5.40 -0.65
N ALA A 120 -11.05 5.17 0.04
CA ALA A 120 -12.35 4.95 -0.59
C ALA A 120 -12.85 6.19 -1.38
N ALA A 121 -12.68 7.39 -0.83
CA ALA A 121 -13.05 8.63 -1.51
C ALA A 121 -12.17 8.86 -2.75
N VAL A 122 -10.86 8.61 -2.63
CA VAL A 122 -9.92 8.66 -3.77
C VAL A 122 -10.36 7.71 -4.87
N ALA A 123 -10.69 6.47 -4.54
CA ALA A 123 -11.15 5.46 -5.50
C ALA A 123 -12.43 5.89 -6.24
N MET A 124 -13.40 6.51 -5.53
CA MET A 124 -14.62 7.03 -6.14
C MET A 124 -14.35 8.17 -7.10
N ILE A 125 -13.48 9.12 -6.72
CA ILE A 125 -13.12 10.27 -7.59
C ILE A 125 -12.44 9.75 -8.86
N TRP A 126 -11.46 8.86 -8.76
CA TRP A 126 -10.77 8.32 -9.91
C TRP A 126 -11.68 7.46 -10.80
N ARG A 127 -12.60 6.66 -10.19
CA ARG A 127 -13.62 5.93 -10.93
C ARG A 127 -14.51 6.87 -11.75
N TRP A 128 -14.90 8.01 -11.19
CA TRP A 128 -15.63 9.05 -11.91
C TRP A 128 -14.77 9.67 -13.03
N MET A 129 -13.51 10.00 -12.76
CA MET A 129 -12.60 10.61 -13.73
C MET A 129 -12.34 9.71 -14.96
N PHE A 130 -12.23 8.37 -14.74
CA PHE A 130 -12.03 7.38 -15.79
C PHE A 130 -13.33 6.89 -16.45
N ASN A 131 -14.48 7.42 -16.09
CA ASN A 131 -15.75 7.01 -16.70
C ASN A 131 -15.79 7.31 -18.20
N SER A 132 -16.36 6.36 -18.99
CA SER A 132 -16.40 6.45 -20.46
C SER A 132 -17.30 7.58 -20.97
N ASP A 133 -18.42 7.83 -20.27
CA ASP A 133 -19.51 8.69 -20.77
C ASP A 133 -19.38 10.14 -20.29
N TYR A 134 -19.00 10.33 -19.05
CA TYR A 134 -18.97 11.67 -18.40
C TYR A 134 -17.66 11.96 -17.66
N GLY A 135 -16.63 11.10 -17.81
CA GLY A 135 -15.34 11.27 -17.15
C GLY A 135 -14.51 12.40 -17.75
N ILE A 136 -13.88 13.22 -16.88
CA ILE A 136 -13.07 14.35 -17.30
C ILE A 136 -11.89 13.95 -18.20
N ILE A 137 -11.34 12.77 -17.99
CA ILE A 137 -10.23 12.24 -18.80
C ILE A 137 -10.70 12.01 -20.25
N ASN A 138 -11.86 11.38 -20.43
CA ASN A 138 -12.44 11.17 -21.73
C ASN A 138 -12.90 12.49 -22.40
N TYR A 139 -13.38 13.44 -21.63
CA TYR A 139 -13.67 14.79 -22.13
C TYR A 139 -12.41 15.45 -22.74
N ILE A 140 -11.29 15.37 -22.02
CA ILE A 140 -10.00 15.90 -22.53
C ILE A 140 -9.54 15.13 -23.77
N LEU A 141 -9.61 13.81 -23.79
CA LEU A 141 -9.23 13.00 -24.94
C LEU A 141 -10.07 13.32 -26.18
N ASN A 142 -11.37 13.57 -26.00
CA ASN A 142 -12.25 13.98 -27.09
C ASN A 142 -11.87 15.35 -27.67
N ILE A 143 -11.40 16.32 -26.86
CA ILE A 143 -10.89 17.60 -27.37
C ILE A 143 -9.69 17.38 -28.30
N PHE A 144 -8.84 16.38 -28.03
CA PHE A 144 -7.71 16.00 -28.87
C PHE A 144 -8.09 15.07 -30.03
N GLY A 145 -9.40 14.77 -30.24
CA GLY A 145 -9.90 13.92 -31.32
C GLY A 145 -9.66 12.42 -31.14
N MET A 146 -9.30 11.97 -29.94
CA MET A 146 -8.98 10.54 -29.68
C MET A 146 -10.21 9.66 -29.40
N GLY A 147 -11.40 10.19 -29.37
CA GLY A 147 -12.63 9.46 -29.06
C GLY A 147 -12.73 8.99 -27.59
N SER A 148 -13.86 8.39 -27.24
CA SER A 148 -14.09 7.89 -25.88
C SER A 148 -13.38 6.55 -25.65
N VAL A 149 -12.61 6.44 -24.58
CA VAL A 149 -11.82 5.27 -24.20
C VAL A 149 -12.43 4.61 -22.97
N GLN A 150 -12.66 3.30 -23.04
CA GLN A 150 -13.23 2.51 -21.95
C GLN A 150 -12.14 2.03 -20.98
N PHE A 151 -11.63 2.93 -20.13
CA PHE A 151 -10.54 2.61 -19.20
C PHE A 151 -10.88 1.51 -18.22
N LEU A 152 -12.09 1.45 -17.70
CA LEU A 152 -12.47 0.54 -16.63
C LEU A 152 -13.00 -0.82 -17.15
N SER A 153 -13.47 -0.87 -18.40
CA SER A 153 -14.03 -2.09 -19.01
C SER A 153 -12.99 -2.94 -19.73
N ASN A 154 -11.88 -2.32 -20.16
CA ASN A 154 -10.80 -3.04 -20.83
C ASN A 154 -9.71 -3.43 -19.81
N PRO A 155 -9.38 -4.73 -19.64
CA PRO A 155 -8.41 -5.17 -18.63
C PRO A 155 -7.02 -4.52 -18.73
N GLN A 156 -6.55 -4.26 -19.97
CA GLN A 156 -5.25 -3.62 -20.19
C GLN A 156 -5.26 -2.14 -19.78
N LEU A 157 -6.33 -1.43 -20.11
CA LEU A 157 -6.49 -0.02 -19.77
C LEU A 157 -6.80 0.17 -18.28
N ALA A 158 -7.57 -0.74 -17.68
CA ALA A 158 -7.82 -0.76 -16.24
C ALA A 158 -6.50 -0.92 -15.45
N TRP A 159 -5.58 -1.77 -15.94
CA TRP A 159 -4.26 -1.91 -15.33
C TRP A 159 -3.48 -0.58 -15.37
N ILE A 160 -3.49 0.12 -16.51
CA ILE A 160 -2.85 1.45 -16.64
C ILE A 160 -3.50 2.47 -15.70
N ALA A 161 -4.83 2.50 -15.61
CA ALA A 161 -5.56 3.38 -14.71
C ALA A 161 -5.16 3.14 -13.24
N ILE A 162 -5.08 1.88 -12.82
CA ILE A 162 -4.61 1.51 -11.46
C ILE A 162 -3.18 1.98 -11.24
N CYS A 163 -2.27 1.81 -12.21
CA CYS A 163 -0.90 2.29 -12.11
C CYS A 163 -0.84 3.81 -11.92
N ILE A 164 -1.60 4.58 -12.69
CA ILE A 164 -1.65 6.05 -12.59
C ILE A 164 -2.08 6.48 -11.17
N VAL A 165 -3.18 5.91 -10.67
CA VAL A 165 -3.70 6.23 -9.33
C VAL A 165 -2.69 5.87 -8.24
N SER A 166 -2.06 4.70 -8.36
CA SER A 166 -1.10 4.21 -7.38
C SER A 166 0.17 5.04 -7.34
N VAL A 167 0.70 5.41 -8.52
CA VAL A 167 1.87 6.31 -8.60
C VAL A 167 1.54 7.66 -8.01
N TRP A 168 0.41 8.26 -8.40
CA TRP A 168 -0.02 9.56 -7.87
C TRP A 168 -0.14 9.55 -6.34
N SER A 169 -0.79 8.55 -5.76
CA SER A 169 -0.96 8.44 -4.31
C SER A 169 0.37 8.19 -3.59
N SER A 170 1.23 7.32 -4.13
CA SER A 170 2.50 6.93 -3.51
C SER A 170 3.57 8.02 -3.57
N VAL A 171 3.63 8.77 -4.66
CA VAL A 171 4.55 9.92 -4.83
C VAL A 171 4.28 10.97 -3.76
N CYS A 172 3.01 11.25 -3.48
CA CYS A 172 2.61 12.20 -2.45
C CYS A 172 3.06 11.75 -1.05
N LEU A 173 2.88 10.47 -0.73
CA LEU A 173 3.25 9.91 0.56
C LEU A 173 4.79 9.90 0.76
N LEU A 174 5.54 9.49 -0.27
CA LEU A 174 6.99 9.38 -0.17
C LEU A 174 7.66 10.74 0.04
N TYR A 175 7.16 11.79 -0.63
CA TYR A 175 7.67 13.15 -0.45
C TYR A 175 7.39 13.71 0.95
N THR A 176 6.26 13.38 1.56
CA THR A 176 5.85 13.89 2.89
C THR A 176 6.49 13.14 4.05
N SER A 177 7.09 11.98 3.80
CA SER A 177 7.77 11.19 4.84
C SER A 177 8.97 11.96 5.42
N PRO A 178 9.05 12.16 6.75
CA PRO A 178 10.16 12.88 7.36
C PRO A 178 11.47 12.11 7.17
N SER A 179 12.43 12.76 6.53
CA SER A 179 13.78 12.21 6.38
C SER A 179 14.48 12.09 7.74
N PRO A 180 15.32 11.07 7.97
CA PRO A 180 16.17 10.99 9.17
C PRO A 180 17.03 12.23 9.39
N ARG A 181 17.39 12.96 8.32
CA ARG A 181 18.13 14.22 8.37
C ARG A 181 17.33 15.40 8.93
N ASP A 182 16.02 15.38 8.81
CA ASP A 182 15.15 16.46 9.34
C ASP A 182 15.08 16.39 10.86
N ARG A 183 15.20 15.19 11.45
CA ARG A 183 15.28 15.00 12.90
C ARG A 183 16.57 15.52 13.54
N GLN A 184 17.65 15.58 12.79
CA GLN A 184 18.94 16.12 13.26
C GLN A 184 18.97 17.65 13.30
N LYS A 185 18.16 18.32 12.49
CA LYS A 185 18.09 19.80 12.47
C LYS A 185 17.17 20.37 13.54
N SER A 186 16.36 19.56 14.19
CA SER A 186 15.43 19.96 15.27
C SER A 186 15.97 19.75 16.68
N ARG A 187 17.25 19.35 16.81
CA ARG A 187 18.03 19.30 18.04
C ARG A 187 19.15 20.32 17.97
#